data_cd8d1e5f036cf40bd98c66e1ea2f03bb
#
_entry.id   cd8d1e5f036cf40bd98c66e1ea2f03bb
#
_cell.length_a   1.000
_cell.length_b   1.000
_cell.length_c   1.000
_cell.angle_alpha   90.00
_cell.angle_beta   90.00
_cell.angle_gamma   90.00
#
_symmetry.space_group_name_H-M   'P 1'
#
loop_
_entity.id
_entity.type
_entity.pdbx_description
1 polymer ?
#
loop_
_entity_poly.entity_id
_entity_poly.type
_entity_poly.pdbx_seq_one_letter_code
_entity_poly.pdbx_strand_id
1 'polypeptide(L)'
;VNISMFPEVVEGEKTWDFIAACCQSQVPVVELSGRDPKPFVEELHGAGAKIIHKSTAVRFAQKAEAAGVDVVSVVGFECGGAPGNDDVTSMVLIPSVASAVHIPVIGGGGVCDGRSYLAMRALGAEGVVIGTRFMATQECAIHPNFKKLLVDSNERATMVVQRSIDFPHRNLKNETTLQVAELEKGNPKLEDIFPYVSGKRQKKCYDSGDTQGGVFPCGEVVGRIHDIPTVQQLINRIVREAEAIAPTLL
;
A
#
# COMPACT_ATOMS: atom_id res chain seq x y z
N VAL A 1 -0.55 -14.09 -1.03
CA VAL A 1 0.59 -13.65 -0.18
C VAL A 1 1.21 -12.41 -0.78
N ASN A 2 1.65 -11.44 0.06
CA ASN A 2 2.43 -10.29 -0.39
C ASN A 2 3.89 -10.46 0.07
N ILE A 3 4.83 -10.21 -0.85
CA ILE A 3 6.27 -10.21 -0.58
C ILE A 3 6.81 -8.82 -0.91
N SER A 4 7.24 -8.09 0.13
CA SER A 4 7.95 -6.82 -0.05
C SER A 4 9.42 -7.11 -0.30
N MET A 5 9.86 -6.83 -1.53
CA MET A 5 11.25 -7.05 -1.95
C MET A 5 12.09 -5.82 -1.62
N PHE A 6 12.78 -5.86 -0.50
CA PHE A 6 13.72 -4.80 -0.14
C PHE A 6 15.00 -4.84 -0.98
N PRO A 7 15.78 -3.75 -1.04
CA PRO A 7 17.09 -3.76 -1.68
C PRO A 7 18.00 -4.85 -1.07
N GLU A 8 18.82 -5.48 -1.91
CA GLU A 8 19.76 -6.56 -1.48
C GLU A 8 20.82 -6.10 -0.47
N VAL A 9 20.99 -4.79 -0.31
CA VAL A 9 21.88 -4.21 0.71
C VAL A 9 21.38 -4.41 2.14
N VAL A 10 20.14 -4.89 2.33
CA VAL A 10 19.62 -5.25 3.65
C VAL A 10 20.16 -6.62 4.00
N GLU A 11 21.05 -6.67 4.99
CA GLU A 11 21.62 -7.93 5.48
C GLU A 11 20.55 -8.91 5.93
N GLY A 12 20.63 -10.17 5.45
CA GLY A 12 19.64 -11.21 5.74
C GLY A 12 18.37 -11.10 4.89
N GLU A 13 18.41 -10.46 3.74
CA GLU A 13 17.33 -10.43 2.73
C GLU A 13 16.92 -11.87 2.36
N LYS A 14 15.62 -12.17 2.43
CA LYS A 14 15.06 -13.52 2.30
C LYS A 14 14.00 -13.66 1.20
N THR A 15 14.03 -12.81 0.18
CA THR A 15 13.02 -12.86 -0.89
C THR A 15 12.95 -14.26 -1.52
N TRP A 16 14.07 -14.88 -1.83
CA TRP A 16 14.10 -16.23 -2.37
C TRP A 16 13.53 -17.29 -1.42
N ASP A 17 13.79 -17.19 -0.11
CA ASP A 17 13.20 -18.11 0.87
C ASP A 17 11.68 -17.99 0.90
N PHE A 18 11.15 -16.76 0.80
CA PHE A 18 9.70 -16.53 0.73
C PHE A 18 9.09 -17.01 -0.59
N ILE A 19 9.76 -16.80 -1.73
CA ILE A 19 9.34 -17.34 -3.03
C ILE A 19 9.27 -18.86 -2.96
N ALA A 20 10.34 -19.53 -2.52
CA ALA A 20 10.37 -20.97 -2.37
C ALA A 20 9.26 -21.51 -1.45
N ALA A 21 9.00 -20.83 -0.32
CA ALA A 21 7.90 -21.17 0.58
C ALA A 21 6.53 -21.04 -0.10
N CYS A 22 6.31 -20.00 -0.90
CA CYS A 22 5.08 -19.82 -1.68
C CYS A 22 4.89 -20.94 -2.70
N CYS A 23 5.95 -21.30 -3.42
CA CYS A 23 5.93 -22.39 -4.42
C CYS A 23 5.62 -23.74 -3.74
N GLN A 24 6.33 -24.07 -2.65
CA GLN A 24 6.10 -25.31 -1.89
C GLN A 24 4.69 -25.40 -1.32
N SER A 25 4.13 -24.28 -0.88
CA SER A 25 2.78 -24.19 -0.32
C SER A 25 1.69 -24.05 -1.39
N GLN A 26 2.04 -24.09 -2.68
CA GLN A 26 1.12 -23.91 -3.81
C GLN A 26 0.23 -22.66 -3.67
N VAL A 27 0.81 -21.53 -3.25
CA VAL A 27 0.07 -20.28 -3.10
C VAL A 27 -0.47 -19.82 -4.44
N PRO A 28 -1.81 -19.67 -4.61
CA PRO A 28 -2.39 -19.42 -5.93
C PRO A 28 -2.12 -18.00 -6.48
N VAL A 29 -1.87 -17.03 -5.57
CA VAL A 29 -1.61 -15.62 -5.95
C VAL A 29 -0.53 -15.04 -5.06
N VAL A 30 0.52 -14.49 -5.68
CA VAL A 30 1.62 -13.79 -4.99
C VAL A 30 1.70 -12.35 -5.49
N GLU A 31 1.60 -11.39 -4.57
CA GLU A 31 1.86 -9.98 -4.86
C GLU A 31 3.33 -9.67 -4.53
N LEU A 32 4.05 -9.11 -5.50
CA LEU A 32 5.42 -8.65 -5.37
C LEU A 32 5.44 -7.12 -5.35
N SER A 33 6.23 -6.52 -4.46
CA SER A 33 6.39 -5.07 -4.38
C SER A 33 7.84 -4.66 -4.12
N GLY A 34 8.24 -3.51 -4.66
CA GLY A 34 9.56 -2.91 -4.43
C GLY A 34 10.50 -3.06 -5.61
N ARG A 35 11.11 -4.22 -5.81
CA ARG A 35 12.09 -4.45 -6.89
C ARG A 35 11.47 -4.99 -8.18
N ASP A 36 12.32 -5.18 -9.19
CA ASP A 36 11.99 -5.85 -10.44
C ASP A 36 11.49 -7.29 -10.17
N PRO A 37 10.27 -7.66 -10.61
CA PRO A 37 9.75 -9.01 -10.40
C PRO A 37 10.40 -10.08 -11.30
N LYS A 38 11.06 -9.68 -12.37
CA LYS A 38 11.56 -10.56 -13.43
C LYS A 38 12.31 -11.81 -12.93
N PRO A 39 13.21 -11.74 -11.93
CA PRO A 39 13.94 -12.92 -11.44
C PRO A 39 13.05 -14.02 -10.86
N PHE A 40 11.82 -13.68 -10.43
CA PHE A 40 10.94 -14.59 -9.68
C PHE A 40 9.77 -15.13 -10.51
N VAL A 41 9.53 -14.56 -11.70
CA VAL A 41 8.34 -14.85 -12.52
C VAL A 41 8.29 -16.31 -12.96
N GLU A 42 9.40 -16.84 -13.48
CA GLU A 42 9.47 -18.21 -14.00
C GLU A 42 9.21 -19.24 -12.90
N GLU A 43 9.79 -19.05 -11.71
CA GLU A 43 9.63 -19.98 -10.59
C GLU A 43 8.20 -19.97 -10.04
N LEU A 44 7.60 -18.79 -9.88
CA LEU A 44 6.22 -18.66 -9.41
C LEU A 44 5.22 -19.23 -10.41
N HIS A 45 5.37 -18.94 -11.70
CA HIS A 45 4.52 -19.52 -12.75
C HIS A 45 4.71 -21.03 -12.85
N GLY A 46 5.94 -21.54 -12.72
CA GLY A 46 6.23 -22.98 -12.68
C GLY A 46 5.51 -23.70 -11.53
N ALA A 47 5.26 -23.01 -10.41
CA ALA A 47 4.46 -23.51 -9.30
C ALA A 47 2.95 -23.28 -9.45
N GLY A 48 2.50 -22.68 -10.56
CA GLY A 48 1.08 -22.39 -10.86
C GLY A 48 0.53 -21.12 -10.22
N ALA A 49 1.38 -20.29 -9.61
CA ALA A 49 0.94 -19.03 -8.99
C ALA A 49 0.66 -17.94 -10.04
N LYS A 50 -0.35 -17.09 -9.79
CA LYS A 50 -0.54 -15.83 -10.48
C LYS A 50 0.23 -14.72 -9.77
N ILE A 51 0.80 -13.79 -10.54
CA ILE A 51 1.68 -12.75 -10.02
C ILE A 51 1.03 -11.39 -10.18
N ILE A 52 0.89 -10.69 -9.07
CA ILE A 52 0.52 -9.27 -9.02
C ILE A 52 1.79 -8.48 -8.71
N HIS A 53 2.08 -7.42 -9.48
CA HIS A 53 3.19 -6.52 -9.13
C HIS A 53 2.67 -5.13 -8.75
N LYS A 54 3.10 -4.64 -7.58
CA LYS A 54 2.75 -3.29 -7.11
C LYS A 54 3.67 -2.26 -7.75
N SER A 55 3.08 -1.33 -8.49
CA SER A 55 3.75 -0.28 -9.25
C SER A 55 3.27 1.11 -8.82
N THR A 56 4.19 2.07 -8.79
CA THR A 56 3.91 3.47 -8.43
C THR A 56 4.14 4.44 -9.60
N ALA A 57 4.43 3.92 -10.79
CA ALA A 57 4.63 4.72 -12.00
C ALA A 57 4.32 3.89 -13.25
N VAL A 58 3.95 4.56 -14.36
CA VAL A 58 3.66 3.93 -15.66
C VAL A 58 4.84 3.07 -16.12
N ARG A 59 6.06 3.61 -16.06
CA ARG A 59 7.28 2.89 -16.45
C ARG A 59 7.50 1.58 -15.69
N PHE A 60 7.12 1.54 -14.42
CA PHE A 60 7.25 0.32 -13.60
C PHE A 60 6.17 -0.71 -13.94
N ALA A 61 4.95 -0.25 -14.23
CA ALA A 61 3.87 -1.13 -14.68
C ALA A 61 4.20 -1.78 -16.03
N GLN A 62 4.70 -1.02 -17.00
CA GLN A 62 5.15 -1.52 -18.30
C GLN A 62 6.32 -2.52 -18.15
N LYS A 63 7.27 -2.21 -17.26
CA LYS A 63 8.39 -3.11 -16.98
C LYS A 63 7.93 -4.42 -16.34
N ALA A 64 6.97 -4.36 -15.43
CA ALA A 64 6.38 -5.54 -14.80
C ALA A 64 5.62 -6.41 -15.82
N GLU A 65 4.81 -5.79 -16.68
CA GLU A 65 4.15 -6.50 -17.80
C GLU A 65 5.18 -7.20 -18.71
N ALA A 66 6.23 -6.49 -19.11
CA ALA A 66 7.30 -7.04 -19.93
C ALA A 66 8.08 -8.17 -19.22
N ALA A 67 8.11 -8.18 -17.90
CA ALA A 67 8.67 -9.27 -17.10
C ALA A 67 7.76 -10.50 -17.03
N GLY A 68 6.48 -10.38 -17.44
CA GLY A 68 5.52 -11.47 -17.49
C GLY A 68 4.60 -11.60 -16.28
N VAL A 69 4.41 -10.54 -15.47
CA VAL A 69 3.41 -10.59 -14.38
C VAL A 69 1.99 -10.63 -14.95
N ASP A 70 1.05 -11.22 -14.22
CA ASP A 70 -0.33 -11.38 -14.68
C ASP A 70 -1.18 -10.12 -14.43
N VAL A 71 -0.86 -9.33 -13.41
CA VAL A 71 -1.65 -8.16 -12.98
C VAL A 71 -0.72 -7.09 -12.43
N VAL A 72 -1.03 -5.81 -12.64
CA VAL A 72 -0.38 -4.71 -11.93
C VAL A 72 -1.33 -4.09 -10.91
N SER A 73 -0.81 -3.89 -9.70
CA SER A 73 -1.47 -3.13 -8.63
C SER A 73 -0.86 -1.74 -8.56
N VAL A 74 -1.64 -0.70 -8.76
CA VAL A 74 -1.16 0.68 -8.92
C VAL A 74 -1.71 1.54 -7.80
N VAL A 75 -0.82 2.25 -7.10
CA VAL A 75 -1.21 3.11 -5.97
C VAL A 75 -0.72 4.53 -6.21
N GLY A 76 -1.63 5.49 -6.07
CA GLY A 76 -1.30 6.91 -6.21
C GLY A 76 -0.67 7.51 -4.95
N PHE A 77 -0.24 8.78 -5.07
CA PHE A 77 0.48 9.53 -4.04
C PHE A 77 -0.24 9.59 -2.69
N GLU A 78 -1.55 9.57 -2.65
CA GLU A 78 -2.37 9.61 -1.45
C GLU A 78 -2.39 8.28 -0.66
N CYS A 79 -1.76 7.22 -1.15
CA CYS A 79 -1.70 5.94 -0.44
C CYS A 79 -0.85 6.02 0.84
N GLY A 80 -1.12 5.13 1.78
CA GLY A 80 -0.24 4.89 2.93
C GLY A 80 0.95 4.02 2.54
N GLY A 81 2.07 4.22 3.22
CA GLY A 81 3.30 3.52 2.90
C GLY A 81 4.09 4.20 1.79
N ALA A 82 4.70 3.45 0.89
CA ALA A 82 5.58 3.97 -0.17
C ALA A 82 4.80 4.34 -1.44
N PRO A 83 4.50 5.65 -1.66
CA PRO A 83 3.77 6.12 -2.84
C PRO A 83 4.65 6.25 -4.10
N GLY A 84 5.96 5.99 -3.99
CA GLY A 84 6.94 6.29 -5.03
C GLY A 84 7.42 7.75 -4.99
N ASN A 85 8.36 8.08 -5.90
CA ASN A 85 9.05 9.38 -5.90
C ASN A 85 8.39 10.43 -6.81
N ASP A 86 7.40 10.03 -7.64
CA ASP A 86 6.87 10.91 -8.70
C ASP A 86 5.70 11.79 -8.23
N ASP A 87 5.18 11.58 -7.02
CA ASP A 87 4.06 12.32 -6.41
C ASP A 87 2.78 12.38 -7.27
N VAL A 88 2.54 11.36 -8.11
CA VAL A 88 1.38 11.32 -8.99
C VAL A 88 0.18 10.71 -8.26
N THR A 89 -0.92 11.44 -8.21
CA THR A 89 -2.17 10.98 -7.57
C THR A 89 -2.86 9.89 -8.37
N SER A 90 -3.73 9.10 -7.71
CA SER A 90 -4.50 8.02 -8.36
C SER A 90 -5.33 8.51 -9.54
N MET A 91 -5.88 9.73 -9.46
CA MET A 91 -6.70 10.34 -10.52
C MET A 91 -5.96 10.46 -11.86
N VAL A 92 -4.64 10.63 -11.83
CA VAL A 92 -3.79 10.73 -13.03
C VAL A 92 -3.09 9.40 -13.31
N LEU A 93 -2.58 8.75 -12.28
CA LEU A 93 -1.74 7.56 -12.45
C LEU A 93 -2.53 6.35 -12.96
N ILE A 94 -3.72 6.09 -12.39
CA ILE A 94 -4.52 4.91 -12.77
C ILE A 94 -4.89 4.90 -14.25
N PRO A 95 -5.51 5.96 -14.83
CA PRO A 95 -5.84 5.96 -16.26
C PRO A 95 -4.60 5.95 -17.15
N SER A 96 -3.50 6.57 -16.71
CA SER A 96 -2.24 6.54 -17.45
C SER A 96 -1.67 5.12 -17.54
N VAL A 97 -1.73 4.34 -16.45
CA VAL A 97 -1.29 2.94 -16.46
C VAL A 97 -2.27 2.07 -17.25
N ALA A 98 -3.58 2.22 -17.03
CA ALA A 98 -4.61 1.44 -17.74
C ALA A 98 -4.54 1.61 -19.26
N SER A 99 -4.07 2.77 -19.74
CA SER A 99 -3.84 3.03 -21.17
C SER A 99 -2.48 2.53 -21.69
N ALA A 100 -1.56 2.18 -20.79
CA ALA A 100 -0.17 1.88 -21.14
C ALA A 100 0.19 0.39 -21.03
N VAL A 101 -0.66 -0.43 -20.42
CA VAL A 101 -0.47 -1.87 -20.26
C VAL A 101 -1.69 -2.63 -20.80
N HIS A 102 -1.51 -3.91 -21.12
CA HIS A 102 -2.56 -4.79 -21.66
C HIS A 102 -3.06 -5.82 -20.64
N ILE A 103 -2.39 -5.93 -19.50
CA ILE A 103 -2.78 -6.79 -18.38
C ILE A 103 -3.71 -6.04 -17.41
N PRO A 104 -4.54 -6.75 -16.62
CA PRO A 104 -5.46 -6.12 -15.67
C PRO A 104 -4.76 -5.17 -14.69
N VAL A 105 -5.42 -4.05 -14.38
CA VAL A 105 -4.95 -3.03 -13.43
C VAL A 105 -5.82 -3.04 -12.19
N ILE A 106 -5.21 -3.17 -11.02
CA ILE A 106 -5.84 -2.97 -9.70
C ILE A 106 -5.47 -1.57 -9.21
N GLY A 107 -6.48 -0.72 -8.95
CA GLY A 107 -6.28 0.66 -8.50
C GLY A 107 -6.30 0.80 -6.98
N GLY A 108 -5.42 1.63 -6.43
CA GLY A 108 -5.37 1.94 -5.01
C GLY A 108 -4.89 3.35 -4.71
N GLY A 109 -4.96 3.72 -3.43
CA GLY A 109 -4.83 5.10 -2.99
C GLY A 109 -6.21 5.76 -2.89
N GLY A 110 -6.61 6.16 -1.68
CA GLY A 110 -7.87 6.86 -1.48
C GLY A 110 -9.15 6.01 -1.45
N VAL A 111 -9.09 4.68 -1.56
CA VAL A 111 -10.28 3.81 -1.60
C VAL A 111 -10.75 3.44 -0.20
N CYS A 112 -12.05 3.72 0.12
CA CYS A 112 -12.63 3.39 1.42
C CYS A 112 -14.15 3.07 1.37
N ASP A 113 -14.83 3.34 0.27
CA ASP A 113 -16.28 3.24 0.11
C ASP A 113 -16.68 2.94 -1.35
N GLY A 114 -17.99 2.83 -1.61
CA GLY A 114 -18.53 2.57 -2.94
C GLY A 114 -18.22 3.68 -3.96
N ARG A 115 -18.13 4.95 -3.51
CA ARG A 115 -17.79 6.09 -4.41
C ARG A 115 -16.37 5.96 -4.92
N SER A 116 -15.42 5.74 -4.01
CA SER A 116 -14.00 5.58 -4.36
C SER A 116 -13.73 4.31 -5.15
N TYR A 117 -14.49 3.22 -4.90
CA TYR A 117 -14.46 2.03 -5.74
C TYR A 117 -14.91 2.34 -7.18
N LEU A 118 -16.05 3.00 -7.37
CA LEU A 118 -16.56 3.36 -8.70
C LEU A 118 -15.61 4.34 -9.41
N ALA A 119 -15.00 5.27 -8.69
CA ALA A 119 -14.00 6.17 -9.26
C ALA A 119 -12.82 5.39 -9.85
N MET A 120 -12.28 4.39 -9.14
CA MET A 120 -11.22 3.54 -9.68
C MET A 120 -11.66 2.75 -10.91
N ARG A 121 -12.90 2.23 -10.92
CA ARG A 121 -13.48 1.56 -12.08
C ARG A 121 -13.58 2.50 -13.29
N ALA A 122 -14.06 3.73 -13.07
CA ALA A 122 -14.17 4.75 -14.11
C ALA A 122 -12.79 5.19 -14.66
N LEU A 123 -11.74 5.13 -13.82
CA LEU A 123 -10.37 5.42 -14.23
C LEU A 123 -9.70 4.25 -15.00
N GLY A 124 -10.40 3.11 -15.20
CA GLY A 124 -9.92 1.96 -15.96
C GLY A 124 -9.33 0.83 -15.12
N ALA A 125 -9.40 0.89 -13.78
CA ALA A 125 -9.02 -0.24 -12.94
C ALA A 125 -10.08 -1.36 -12.99
N GLU A 126 -9.66 -2.61 -13.02
CA GLU A 126 -10.55 -3.78 -12.98
C GLU A 126 -10.89 -4.24 -11.55
N GLY A 127 -10.10 -3.82 -10.59
CA GLY A 127 -10.30 -4.08 -9.17
C GLY A 127 -9.66 -2.98 -8.31
N VAL A 128 -9.75 -3.12 -6.99
CA VAL A 128 -9.17 -2.16 -6.04
C VAL A 128 -8.31 -2.84 -4.99
N VAL A 129 -7.24 -2.14 -4.56
CA VAL A 129 -6.47 -2.49 -3.37
C VAL A 129 -6.76 -1.47 -2.27
N ILE A 130 -7.10 -1.96 -1.09
CA ILE A 130 -7.51 -1.14 0.05
C ILE A 130 -6.62 -1.48 1.26
N GLY A 131 -5.90 -0.49 1.80
CA GLY A 131 -5.06 -0.64 2.98
C GLY A 131 -5.69 -0.02 4.22
N THR A 132 -5.57 1.30 4.33
CA THR A 132 -5.93 2.08 5.54
C THR A 132 -7.35 1.81 6.04
N ARG A 133 -8.33 1.66 5.14
CA ARG A 133 -9.72 1.37 5.52
C ARG A 133 -9.84 0.02 6.25
N PHE A 134 -9.10 -1.02 5.81
CA PHE A 134 -9.11 -2.32 6.47
C PHE A 134 -8.39 -2.32 7.82
N MET A 135 -7.47 -1.39 8.07
CA MET A 135 -6.87 -1.23 9.41
C MET A 135 -7.93 -0.86 10.47
N ALA A 136 -8.97 -0.11 10.09
CA ALA A 136 -10.10 0.23 10.94
C ALA A 136 -11.24 -0.81 10.83
N THR A 137 -10.94 -2.09 10.95
CA THR A 137 -11.91 -3.19 11.05
C THR A 137 -11.73 -3.96 12.35
N GLN A 138 -12.76 -4.71 12.75
CA GLN A 138 -12.71 -5.48 13.99
C GLN A 138 -11.64 -6.57 13.94
N GLU A 139 -11.47 -7.22 12.77
CA GLU A 139 -10.55 -8.34 12.56
C GLU A 139 -9.08 -7.92 12.43
N CYS A 140 -8.81 -6.66 12.11
CA CYS A 140 -7.42 -6.18 12.06
C CYS A 140 -6.77 -6.30 13.45
N ALA A 141 -5.61 -6.95 13.52
CA ALA A 141 -4.95 -7.29 14.78
C ALA A 141 -4.19 -6.13 15.45
N ILE A 142 -4.20 -4.91 14.85
CA ILE A 142 -3.56 -3.74 15.48
C ILE A 142 -4.26 -3.34 16.78
N HIS A 143 -3.50 -2.77 17.70
CA HIS A 143 -4.02 -2.36 19.00
C HIS A 143 -5.22 -1.40 18.86
N PRO A 144 -6.26 -1.46 19.74
CA PRO A 144 -7.44 -0.58 19.69
C PRO A 144 -7.14 0.92 19.65
N ASN A 145 -6.05 1.37 20.29
CA ASN A 145 -5.62 2.78 20.24
C ASN A 145 -5.38 3.26 18.81
N PHE A 146 -4.80 2.42 17.94
CA PHE A 146 -4.61 2.76 16.53
C PHE A 146 -5.93 2.84 15.78
N LYS A 147 -6.86 1.90 16.03
CA LYS A 147 -8.20 1.95 15.41
C LYS A 147 -8.94 3.22 15.81
N LYS A 148 -8.87 3.59 17.08
CA LYS A 148 -9.45 4.85 17.57
C LYS A 148 -8.79 6.05 16.90
N LEU A 149 -7.45 6.10 16.84
CA LEU A 149 -6.72 7.17 16.18
C LEU A 149 -7.12 7.32 14.71
N LEU A 150 -7.32 6.21 13.97
CA LEU A 150 -7.77 6.27 12.58
C LEU A 150 -9.17 6.89 12.46
N VAL A 151 -10.10 6.52 13.32
CA VAL A 151 -11.48 7.05 13.31
C VAL A 151 -11.56 8.52 13.73
N ASP A 152 -10.70 8.94 14.65
CA ASP A 152 -10.62 10.33 15.16
C ASP A 152 -9.82 11.25 14.20
N SER A 153 -9.18 10.71 13.16
CA SER A 153 -8.32 11.44 12.22
C SER A 153 -9.12 12.15 11.13
N ASN A 154 -8.51 13.19 10.56
CA ASN A 154 -9.00 13.88 9.36
C ASN A 154 -8.02 13.71 8.18
N GLU A 155 -8.36 14.27 7.01
CA GLU A 155 -7.58 14.20 5.77
C GLU A 155 -6.17 14.81 5.89
N ARG A 156 -5.90 15.62 6.92
CA ARG A 156 -4.61 16.27 7.18
C ARG A 156 -3.74 15.50 8.18
N ALA A 157 -4.23 14.33 8.64
CA ALA A 157 -3.56 13.54 9.67
C ALA A 157 -2.35 12.73 9.17
N THR A 158 -1.97 12.85 7.90
CA THR A 158 -0.81 12.15 7.34
C THR A 158 0.24 13.11 6.79
N MET A 159 1.45 12.62 6.64
CA MET A 159 2.54 13.32 5.96
C MET A 159 3.52 12.32 5.34
N VAL A 160 4.26 12.76 4.33
CA VAL A 160 5.34 11.96 3.71
C VAL A 160 6.66 12.34 4.35
N VAL A 161 7.41 11.35 4.77
CA VAL A 161 8.79 11.43 5.29
C VAL A 161 9.68 10.43 4.56
N GLN A 162 10.98 10.37 4.90
CA GLN A 162 11.99 9.49 4.31
C GLN A 162 12.35 9.85 2.85
N ARG A 163 12.10 11.09 2.44
CA ARG A 163 12.51 11.58 1.10
C ARG A 163 14.03 11.75 0.99
N SER A 164 14.69 12.12 2.08
CA SER A 164 16.15 12.29 2.14
C SER A 164 16.94 11.03 1.87
N ILE A 165 16.32 9.86 2.04
CA ILE A 165 16.91 8.54 1.77
C ILE A 165 16.32 7.87 0.52
N ASP A 166 15.69 8.66 -0.36
CA ASP A 166 15.06 8.20 -1.61
C ASP A 166 14.01 7.08 -1.42
N PHE A 167 13.34 7.08 -0.26
CA PHE A 167 12.29 6.13 0.09
C PHE A 167 11.07 6.82 0.72
N PRO A 168 10.39 7.73 -0.03
CA PRO A 168 9.25 8.47 0.50
C PRO A 168 8.19 7.52 1.06
N HIS A 169 7.70 7.85 2.27
CA HIS A 169 6.76 7.00 2.97
C HIS A 169 5.69 7.84 3.67
N ARG A 170 4.42 7.63 3.32
CA ARG A 170 3.29 8.34 3.94
C ARG A 170 2.87 7.64 5.22
N ASN A 171 2.89 8.40 6.31
CA ASN A 171 2.58 7.92 7.65
C ASN A 171 1.60 8.86 8.37
N LEU A 172 0.97 8.36 9.44
CA LEU A 172 0.26 9.22 10.40
C LEU A 172 1.21 10.26 10.98
N LYS A 173 0.71 11.49 11.14
CA LYS A 173 1.41 12.54 11.88
C LYS A 173 1.37 12.21 13.38
N ASN A 174 2.55 12.06 13.96
CA ASN A 174 2.76 11.87 15.37
C ASN A 174 4.14 12.43 15.75
N GLU A 175 4.51 12.34 17.03
CA GLU A 175 5.80 12.86 17.52
C GLU A 175 6.99 12.28 16.74
N THR A 176 7.03 10.96 16.52
CA THR A 176 8.12 10.31 15.79
C THR A 176 8.17 10.75 14.33
N THR A 177 7.02 10.82 13.64
CA THR A 177 6.98 11.25 12.23
C THR A 177 7.42 12.71 12.09
N LEU A 178 7.05 13.59 13.01
CA LEU A 178 7.51 14.98 13.05
C LEU A 178 9.01 15.08 13.35
N GLN A 179 9.53 14.22 14.23
CA GLN A 179 10.97 14.15 14.53
C GLN A 179 11.77 13.69 13.30
N VAL A 180 11.28 12.70 12.55
CA VAL A 180 11.90 12.29 11.28
C VAL A 180 11.90 13.43 10.29
N ALA A 181 10.79 14.13 10.11
CA ALA A 181 10.71 15.29 9.21
C ALA A 181 11.67 16.42 9.61
N GLU A 182 11.92 16.62 10.91
CA GLU A 182 12.90 17.60 11.38
C GLU A 182 14.33 17.17 11.07
N LEU A 183 14.66 15.89 11.28
CA LEU A 183 15.97 15.32 10.93
C LEU A 183 16.25 15.45 9.42
N GLU A 184 15.24 15.26 8.57
CA GLU A 184 15.38 15.35 7.11
C GLU A 184 15.82 16.73 6.60
N LYS A 185 15.62 17.80 7.36
CA LYS A 185 16.11 19.14 7.00
C LYS A 185 17.64 19.22 7.00
N GLY A 186 18.31 18.37 7.78
CA GLY A 186 19.78 18.26 7.84
C GLY A 186 20.38 17.31 6.82
N ASN A 187 19.61 16.79 5.86
CA ASN A 187 20.04 15.79 4.88
C ASN A 187 20.72 14.56 5.53
N PRO A 188 20.01 13.85 6.43
CA PRO A 188 20.55 12.74 7.20
C PRO A 188 20.84 11.53 6.33
N LYS A 189 21.69 10.65 6.83
CA LYS A 189 21.89 9.31 6.25
C LYS A 189 20.82 8.34 6.76
N LEU A 190 20.73 7.17 6.12
CA LEU A 190 19.82 6.10 6.54
C LEU A 190 20.03 5.72 8.02
N GLU A 191 21.27 5.68 8.46
CA GLU A 191 21.66 5.31 9.85
C GLU A 191 21.04 6.25 10.89
N ASP A 192 20.88 7.54 10.56
CA ASP A 192 20.30 8.55 11.45
C ASP A 192 18.78 8.41 11.57
N ILE A 193 18.11 7.95 10.50
CA ILE A 193 16.65 7.81 10.43
C ILE A 193 16.19 6.41 10.86
N PHE A 194 16.96 5.37 10.54
CA PHE A 194 16.58 3.97 10.74
C PHE A 194 16.08 3.63 12.15
N PRO A 195 16.65 4.17 13.25
CA PRO A 195 16.13 3.93 14.60
C PRO A 195 14.68 4.33 14.80
N TYR A 196 14.17 5.30 14.02
CA TYR A 196 12.80 5.81 14.11
C TYR A 196 11.82 5.06 13.21
N VAL A 197 12.30 4.57 12.06
CA VAL A 197 11.44 4.01 10.99
C VAL A 197 11.50 2.49 10.87
N SER A 198 12.30 1.81 11.69
CA SER A 198 12.48 0.36 11.62
C SER A 198 11.18 -0.40 11.88
N GLY A 199 10.93 -1.45 11.09
CA GLY A 199 9.76 -2.31 11.26
C GLY A 199 9.69 -2.98 12.64
N LYS A 200 10.83 -3.25 13.28
CA LYS A 200 10.90 -3.77 14.66
C LYS A 200 10.31 -2.78 15.67
N ARG A 201 10.63 -1.49 15.54
CA ARG A 201 10.08 -0.43 16.38
C ARG A 201 8.57 -0.28 16.15
N GLN A 202 8.16 -0.24 14.88
CA GLN A 202 6.76 -0.17 14.48
C GLN A 202 5.94 -1.32 15.07
N LYS A 203 6.45 -2.57 14.97
CA LYS A 203 5.77 -3.73 15.54
C LYS A 203 5.59 -3.60 17.06
N LYS A 204 6.64 -3.20 17.79
CA LYS A 204 6.56 -2.97 19.23
C LYS A 204 5.46 -1.96 19.60
N CYS A 205 5.34 -0.89 18.82
CA CYS A 205 4.30 0.12 19.03
C CYS A 205 2.90 -0.44 18.73
N TYR A 206 2.72 -1.20 17.65
CA TYR A 206 1.46 -1.87 17.36
C TYR A 206 1.04 -2.85 18.46
N ASP A 207 1.98 -3.56 19.04
CA ASP A 207 1.71 -4.52 20.13
C ASP A 207 1.35 -3.80 21.45
N SER A 208 1.99 -2.66 21.75
CA SER A 208 1.80 -1.91 23.01
C SER A 208 0.67 -0.87 22.96
N GLY A 209 0.22 -0.50 21.76
CA GLY A 209 -0.73 0.60 21.58
C GLY A 209 -0.11 2.00 21.66
N ASP A 210 1.22 2.10 21.58
CA ASP A 210 1.94 3.38 21.54
C ASP A 210 1.82 4.00 20.14
N THR A 211 0.94 4.99 19.99
CA THR A 211 0.68 5.70 18.74
C THR A 211 1.69 6.80 18.44
N GLN A 212 2.65 7.06 19.34
CA GLN A 212 3.63 8.13 19.20
C GLN A 212 5.05 7.61 18.94
N GLY A 213 5.34 6.38 19.35
CA GLY A 213 6.70 5.83 19.41
C GLY A 213 7.28 5.34 18.08
N GLY A 214 6.59 5.44 16.94
CA GLY A 214 7.07 4.97 15.64
C GLY A 214 6.39 5.65 14.47
N VAL A 215 6.77 5.31 13.24
CA VAL A 215 6.08 5.75 12.02
C VAL A 215 5.06 4.70 11.59
N PHE A 216 3.86 5.12 11.19
CA PHE A 216 2.75 4.21 10.89
C PHE A 216 2.15 4.52 9.53
N PRO A 217 2.30 3.62 8.54
CA PRO A 217 1.75 3.79 7.20
C PRO A 217 0.25 4.05 7.25
N CYS A 218 -0.17 5.17 6.65
CA CYS A 218 -1.57 5.55 6.60
C CYS A 218 -1.82 6.48 5.41
N GLY A 219 -2.83 6.18 4.59
CA GLY A 219 -3.24 7.01 3.47
C GLY A 219 -4.09 8.20 3.89
N GLU A 220 -4.17 9.22 3.04
CA GLU A 220 -5.00 10.42 3.26
C GLU A 220 -6.49 10.10 3.43
N VAL A 221 -6.93 8.96 2.90
CA VAL A 221 -8.28 8.44 3.05
C VAL A 221 -8.72 8.25 4.50
N VAL A 222 -7.81 8.30 5.45
CA VAL A 222 -8.10 8.21 6.89
C VAL A 222 -9.16 9.22 7.33
N GLY A 223 -9.17 10.42 6.75
CA GLY A 223 -10.19 11.43 7.02
C GLY A 223 -11.63 11.07 6.61
N ARG A 224 -11.81 9.94 5.93
CA ARG A 224 -13.12 9.41 5.54
C ARG A 224 -13.52 8.13 6.28
N ILE A 225 -12.76 7.75 7.32
CA ILE A 225 -12.96 6.55 8.10
C ILE A 225 -13.53 6.94 9.47
N HIS A 226 -14.81 6.60 9.74
CA HIS A 226 -15.54 7.08 10.91
C HIS A 226 -16.09 5.93 11.77
N ASP A 227 -15.80 4.66 11.43
CA ASP A 227 -16.29 3.49 12.16
C ASP A 227 -15.33 2.29 12.05
N ILE A 228 -15.59 1.26 12.88
CA ILE A 228 -14.82 0.01 12.96
C ILE A 228 -15.77 -1.17 12.73
N PRO A 229 -16.21 -1.41 11.50
CA PRO A 229 -17.08 -2.54 11.16
C PRO A 229 -16.30 -3.86 11.11
N THR A 230 -17.01 -4.98 10.96
CA THR A 230 -16.36 -6.20 10.50
C THR A 230 -15.95 -6.08 9.02
N VAL A 231 -14.98 -6.89 8.60
CA VAL A 231 -14.56 -6.96 7.18
C VAL A 231 -15.75 -7.26 6.27
N GLN A 232 -16.58 -8.22 6.66
CA GLN A 232 -17.79 -8.58 5.89
C GLN A 232 -18.77 -7.40 5.76
N GLN A 233 -19.02 -6.69 6.85
CA GLN A 233 -19.88 -5.50 6.84
C GLN A 233 -19.31 -4.41 5.93
N LEU A 234 -18.00 -4.19 5.98
CA LEU A 234 -17.33 -3.20 5.14
C LEU A 234 -17.44 -3.54 3.66
N ILE A 235 -17.12 -4.77 3.27
CA ILE A 235 -17.20 -5.22 1.87
C ILE A 235 -18.64 -5.10 1.37
N ASN A 236 -19.62 -5.60 2.12
CA ASN A 236 -21.04 -5.51 1.74
C ASN A 236 -21.51 -4.06 1.61
N ARG A 237 -20.99 -3.15 2.45
CA ARG A 237 -21.28 -1.71 2.37
C ARG A 237 -20.73 -1.12 1.08
N ILE A 238 -19.45 -1.35 0.77
CA ILE A 238 -18.80 -0.86 -0.44
C ILE A 238 -19.56 -1.30 -1.70
N VAL A 239 -19.94 -2.58 -1.76
CA VAL A 239 -20.70 -3.12 -2.91
C VAL A 239 -22.07 -2.45 -3.03
N ARG A 240 -22.86 -2.40 -1.94
CA ARG A 240 -24.19 -1.78 -1.95
C ARG A 240 -24.16 -0.29 -2.29
N GLU A 241 -23.19 0.45 -1.77
CA GLU A 241 -23.01 1.85 -2.10
C GLU A 241 -22.67 2.03 -3.58
N ALA A 242 -21.79 1.18 -4.13
CA ALA A 242 -21.46 1.22 -5.54
C ALA A 242 -22.66 0.90 -6.42
N GLU A 243 -23.44 -0.14 -6.10
CA GLU A 243 -24.66 -0.51 -6.82
C GLU A 243 -25.71 0.61 -6.79
N ALA A 244 -25.84 1.31 -5.66
CA ALA A 244 -26.78 2.43 -5.52
C ALA A 244 -26.36 3.69 -6.30
N ILE A 245 -25.06 3.95 -6.42
CA ILE A 245 -24.52 5.15 -7.05
C ILE A 245 -24.38 4.96 -8.57
N ALA A 246 -23.97 3.79 -9.04
CA ALA A 246 -23.69 3.55 -10.46
C ALA A 246 -24.82 4.01 -11.42
N PRO A 247 -26.12 3.74 -11.15
CA PRO A 247 -27.21 4.22 -12.02
C PRO A 247 -27.38 5.75 -12.04
N THR A 248 -26.81 6.47 -11.08
CA THR A 248 -26.96 7.94 -10.97
C THR A 248 -25.84 8.71 -11.68
N LEU A 249 -24.86 8.00 -12.23
CA LEU A 249 -23.70 8.60 -12.91
C LEU A 249 -23.86 8.70 -14.44
N LEU A 250 -24.97 8.17 -14.98
CA LEU A 250 -25.30 8.17 -16.40
C LEU A 250 -26.61 8.97 -16.61
#